data_4dad822435b8e604e77d3fbe33d17194
#
_entry.id   4dad822435b8e604e77d3fbe33d17194
#
_cell.length_a   1.000
_cell.length_b   1.000
_cell.length_c   1.000
_cell.angle_alpha   90.00
_cell.angle_beta   90.00
_cell.angle_gamma   90.00
#
_symmetry.space_group_name_H-M   'P 1'
#
loop_
_entity.id
_entity.type
_entity.pdbx_description
1 polymer ?
#
loop_
_entity_poly.entity_id
_entity_poly.type
_entity_poly.pdbx_seq_one_letter_code
_entity_poly.pdbx_strand_id
1 'polypeptide(L)'
;MNQGKLHIVDHPLVAHKLTILRDKNTSTKDFRELVSEIGMLLTYEATRDLPLTEKAVETPICSTIAPTLKGKKFAVVPILRAGLGLVDGVLRMVPSARVGHIGLYRDEETLEPVKYFCKMPKDVAERDILIVDPMLDTGGSAVAAIGFMKEYGCKNIKLMVLLAAPEGVERVQKEHPDVDIYCGAVDSRLNEHGYIVPGLGDAGDRIFGTK
;
A
#
# COMPACT_ATOMS: atom_id res chain seq x y z
N MET A 1 -19.93 4.94 11.52
CA MET A 1 -18.87 4.38 10.65
C MET A 1 -17.68 5.31 10.79
N ASN A 2 -16.47 4.78 11.05
CA ASN A 2 -15.27 5.63 11.05
C ASN A 2 -15.06 6.14 9.63
N GLN A 3 -14.86 7.45 9.50
CA GLN A 3 -14.48 8.07 8.24
C GLN A 3 -12.99 7.82 8.04
N GLY A 4 -12.62 7.22 6.92
CA GLY A 4 -11.23 6.99 6.53
C GLY A 4 -10.46 8.30 6.37
N LYS A 5 -9.20 8.29 6.75
CA LYS A 5 -8.32 9.46 6.79
C LYS A 5 -7.18 9.32 5.81
N LEU A 6 -6.69 10.46 5.34
CA LEU A 6 -5.41 10.56 4.67
C LEU A 6 -4.31 10.75 5.72
N HIS A 7 -3.36 9.82 5.76
CA HIS A 7 -2.19 9.85 6.63
C HIS A 7 -0.94 10.09 5.77
N ILE A 8 -0.44 11.32 5.79
CA ILE A 8 0.84 11.64 5.17
C ILE A 8 1.92 11.33 6.21
N VAL A 9 2.85 10.43 5.87
CA VAL A 9 3.94 10.03 6.77
C VAL A 9 5.06 11.06 6.66
N ASP A 10 4.92 12.15 7.39
CA ASP A 10 5.89 13.25 7.46
C ASP A 10 7.09 12.85 8.34
N HIS A 11 8.01 12.11 7.76
CA HIS A 11 9.23 11.66 8.42
C HIS A 11 10.46 11.99 7.56
N PRO A 12 11.54 12.56 8.15
CA PRO A 12 12.75 12.96 7.38
C PRO A 12 13.34 11.84 6.52
N LEU A 13 13.33 10.58 6.99
CA LEU A 13 13.81 9.45 6.19
C LEU A 13 12.90 9.16 4.99
N VAL A 14 11.58 9.32 5.12
CA VAL A 14 10.66 9.16 3.99
C VAL A 14 10.90 10.26 2.96
N ALA A 15 10.97 11.52 3.40
CA ALA A 15 11.22 12.66 2.52
C ALA A 15 12.56 12.52 1.78
N HIS A 16 13.64 12.15 2.50
CA HIS A 16 14.96 11.94 1.91
C HIS A 16 14.95 10.84 0.84
N LYS A 17 14.37 9.68 1.16
CA LYS A 17 14.29 8.54 0.24
C LYS A 17 13.42 8.84 -0.97
N LEU A 18 12.31 9.56 -0.80
CA LEU A 18 11.48 10.04 -1.90
C LEU A 18 12.24 10.99 -2.82
N THR A 19 13.09 11.87 -2.28
CA THR A 19 13.93 12.77 -3.09
C THR A 19 14.85 11.98 -4.02
N ILE A 20 15.52 10.93 -3.51
CA ILE A 20 16.37 10.07 -4.34
C ILE A 20 15.52 9.27 -5.35
N LEU A 21 14.37 8.76 -4.92
CA LEU A 21 13.46 7.99 -5.76
C LEU A 21 12.96 8.81 -6.97
N ARG A 22 12.72 10.11 -6.77
CA ARG A 22 12.28 11.05 -7.83
C ARG A 22 13.34 11.31 -8.89
N ASP A 23 14.63 11.24 -8.56
CA ASP A 23 15.70 11.53 -9.51
C ASP A 23 15.65 10.54 -10.68
N LYS A 24 15.57 11.09 -11.90
CA LYS A 24 15.53 10.30 -13.14
C LYS A 24 16.77 9.42 -13.36
N ASN A 25 17.90 9.76 -12.71
CA ASN A 25 19.15 9.03 -12.79
C ASN A 25 19.24 7.89 -11.77
N THR A 26 18.30 7.75 -10.86
CA THR A 26 18.25 6.63 -9.90
C THR A 26 18.13 5.31 -10.67
N SER A 27 19.10 4.42 -10.45
CA SER A 27 19.14 3.13 -11.14
C SER A 27 17.93 2.26 -10.77
N THR A 28 17.57 1.32 -11.66
CA THR A 28 16.48 0.34 -11.36
C THR A 28 16.74 -0.44 -10.08
N LYS A 29 18.01 -0.76 -9.77
CA LYS A 29 18.39 -1.43 -8.53
C LYS A 29 18.08 -0.56 -7.32
N ASP A 30 18.60 0.66 -7.30
CA ASP A 30 18.43 1.59 -6.18
C ASP A 30 16.96 2.00 -6.03
N PHE A 31 16.24 2.15 -7.15
CA PHE A 31 14.81 2.43 -7.14
C PHE A 31 14.02 1.34 -6.42
N ARG A 32 14.28 0.05 -6.71
CA ARG A 32 13.64 -1.08 -6.02
C ARG A 32 13.96 -1.13 -4.53
N GLU A 33 15.21 -0.90 -4.17
CA GLU A 33 15.63 -0.86 -2.77
C GLU A 33 14.92 0.27 -2.01
N LEU A 34 14.87 1.47 -2.59
CA LEU A 34 14.18 2.62 -1.99
C LEU A 34 12.67 2.40 -1.88
N VAL A 35 12.01 1.80 -2.87
CA VAL A 35 10.58 1.44 -2.81
C VAL A 35 10.32 0.51 -1.64
N SER A 36 11.14 -0.53 -1.46
CA SER A 36 11.03 -1.47 -0.34
C SER A 36 11.26 -0.79 1.00
N GLU A 37 12.28 0.07 1.12
CA GLU A 37 12.62 0.79 2.35
C GLU A 37 11.52 1.79 2.76
N ILE A 38 10.98 2.56 1.81
CA ILE A 38 9.84 3.45 2.10
C ILE A 38 8.61 2.61 2.46
N GLY A 39 8.40 1.50 1.75
CA GLY A 39 7.34 0.54 2.06
C GLY A 39 7.39 0.03 3.51
N MET A 40 8.59 -0.23 4.05
CA MET A 40 8.78 -0.57 5.48
C MET A 40 8.33 0.57 6.39
N LEU A 41 8.79 1.80 6.13
CA LEU A 41 8.47 2.97 6.96
C LEU A 41 6.96 3.26 6.96
N LEU A 42 6.32 3.21 5.79
CA LEU A 42 4.87 3.38 5.67
C LEU A 42 4.10 2.25 6.36
N THR A 43 4.58 1.00 6.25
CA THR A 43 3.96 -0.15 6.93
C THR A 43 4.00 0.01 8.45
N TYR A 44 5.10 0.53 9.00
CA TYR A 44 5.19 0.82 10.43
C TYR A 44 4.06 1.76 10.89
N GLU A 45 3.78 2.81 10.14
CA GLU A 45 2.66 3.72 10.43
C GLU A 45 1.30 3.07 10.18
N ALA A 46 1.13 2.37 9.07
CA ALA A 46 -0.15 1.72 8.71
C ALA A 46 -0.56 0.59 9.67
N THR A 47 0.39 0.08 10.47
CA THR A 47 0.14 -0.99 11.44
C THR A 47 0.06 -0.50 12.89
N ARG A 48 0.07 0.82 13.12
CA ARG A 48 0.09 1.43 14.47
C ARG A 48 -1.13 1.06 15.33
N ASP A 49 -2.25 0.77 14.73
CA ASP A 49 -3.53 0.45 15.36
C ASP A 49 -3.84 -1.06 15.43
N LEU A 50 -2.86 -1.92 15.09
CA LEU A 50 -3.07 -3.36 15.19
C LEU A 50 -3.37 -3.76 16.64
N PRO A 51 -4.43 -4.58 16.85
CA PRO A 51 -4.84 -4.95 18.20
C PRO A 51 -3.83 -5.86 18.88
N LEU A 52 -3.59 -5.60 20.15
CA LEU A 52 -2.74 -6.41 21.01
C LEU A 52 -3.58 -7.35 21.89
N THR A 53 -2.97 -8.43 22.33
CA THR A 53 -3.46 -9.34 23.35
C THR A 53 -2.32 -9.70 24.30
N GLU A 54 -2.64 -10.21 25.47
CA GLU A 54 -1.67 -10.67 26.43
C GLU A 54 -1.25 -12.13 26.18
N LYS A 55 0.00 -12.43 26.40
CA LYS A 55 0.59 -13.77 26.32
C LYS A 55 1.52 -14.02 27.52
N ALA A 56 1.35 -15.13 28.18
CA ALA A 56 2.32 -15.60 29.15
C ALA A 56 3.61 -16.02 28.42
N VAL A 57 4.74 -15.49 28.85
CA VAL A 57 6.07 -15.79 28.31
C VAL A 57 7.02 -16.07 29.47
N GLU A 58 7.97 -16.96 29.23
CA GLU A 58 9.07 -17.25 30.15
C GLU A 58 10.33 -16.58 29.61
N THR A 59 10.88 -15.65 30.39
CA THR A 59 12.15 -15.01 30.09
C THR A 59 13.29 -15.80 30.75
N PRO A 60 14.54 -15.53 30.43
CA PRO A 60 15.68 -16.15 31.16
C PRO A 60 15.70 -15.87 32.66
N ILE A 61 14.89 -14.94 33.16
CA ILE A 61 14.88 -14.50 34.56
C ILE A 61 13.62 -14.94 35.31
N CYS A 62 12.42 -14.76 34.67
CA CYS A 62 11.14 -15.08 35.31
C CYS A 62 10.02 -15.24 34.30
N SER A 63 8.89 -15.84 34.72
CA SER A 63 7.64 -15.81 33.98
C SER A 63 6.98 -14.44 34.09
N THR A 64 6.42 -13.95 32.98
CA THR A 64 5.71 -12.66 32.91
C THR A 64 4.58 -12.71 31.88
N ILE A 65 3.72 -11.68 31.89
CA ILE A 65 2.70 -11.47 30.86
C ILE A 65 3.15 -10.30 29.99
N ALA A 66 3.18 -10.50 28.67
CA ALA A 66 3.66 -9.50 27.73
C ALA A 66 2.67 -9.32 26.57
N PRO A 67 2.60 -8.11 25.95
CA PRO A 67 1.74 -7.86 24.81
C PRO A 67 2.26 -8.57 23.55
N THR A 68 1.32 -9.08 22.75
CA THR A 68 1.57 -9.66 21.42
C THR A 68 0.46 -9.26 20.48
N LEU A 69 0.69 -9.31 19.16
CA LEU A 69 -0.36 -9.04 18.19
C LEU A 69 -1.50 -10.04 18.34
N LYS A 70 -2.73 -9.52 18.34
CA LYS A 70 -3.94 -10.34 18.45
C LYS A 70 -4.19 -11.07 17.12
N GLY A 71 -3.95 -12.38 17.11
CA GLY A 71 -4.17 -13.22 15.94
C GLY A 71 -3.09 -13.09 14.87
N LYS A 72 -3.29 -13.76 13.74
CA LYS A 72 -2.40 -13.74 12.55
C LYS A 72 -3.19 -13.30 11.33
N LYS A 73 -3.84 -12.15 11.40
CA LYS A 73 -4.88 -11.78 10.45
C LYS A 73 -4.49 -10.61 9.54
N PHE A 74 -3.23 -10.47 9.18
CA PHE A 74 -2.78 -9.42 8.27
C PHE A 74 -2.53 -10.00 6.87
N ALA A 75 -2.95 -9.27 5.82
CA ALA A 75 -2.62 -9.60 4.44
C ALA A 75 -2.25 -8.35 3.66
N VAL A 76 -1.21 -8.46 2.83
CA VAL A 76 -0.82 -7.46 1.86
C VAL A 76 -1.33 -7.87 0.48
N VAL A 77 -1.90 -6.91 -0.24
CA VAL A 77 -2.48 -7.11 -1.57
C VAL A 77 -1.90 -6.08 -2.54
N PRO A 78 -0.79 -6.42 -3.24
CA PRO A 78 -0.26 -5.56 -4.29
C PRO A 78 -1.19 -5.50 -5.50
N ILE A 79 -1.37 -4.29 -6.03
CA ILE A 79 -1.94 -4.09 -7.36
C ILE A 79 -0.82 -4.37 -8.37
N LEU A 80 -0.99 -5.42 -9.16
CA LEU A 80 0.00 -5.85 -10.15
C LEU A 80 0.07 -4.82 -11.29
N ARG A 81 1.24 -4.51 -11.80
CA ARG A 81 2.58 -5.06 -11.46
C ARG A 81 3.32 -4.26 -10.39
N ALA A 82 3.18 -2.92 -10.40
CA ALA A 82 4.03 -1.99 -9.63
C ALA A 82 3.96 -2.20 -8.11
N GLY A 83 2.79 -2.58 -7.57
CA GLY A 83 2.61 -2.87 -6.15
C GLY A 83 3.52 -3.97 -5.60
N LEU A 84 4.05 -4.87 -6.46
CA LEU A 84 5.00 -5.90 -6.03
C LEU A 84 6.26 -5.32 -5.38
N GLY A 85 6.69 -4.13 -5.80
CA GLY A 85 7.87 -3.48 -5.23
C GLY A 85 7.76 -3.16 -3.74
N LEU A 86 6.54 -3.05 -3.21
CA LEU A 86 6.28 -2.75 -1.79
C LEU A 86 6.19 -4.01 -0.91
N VAL A 87 5.94 -5.19 -1.50
CA VAL A 87 5.62 -6.41 -0.76
C VAL A 87 6.76 -6.82 0.18
N ASP A 88 8.00 -6.80 -0.29
CA ASP A 88 9.16 -7.17 0.54
C ASP A 88 9.30 -6.27 1.76
N GLY A 89 9.07 -4.96 1.61
CA GLY A 89 9.07 -4.00 2.71
C GLY A 89 8.01 -4.35 3.77
N VAL A 90 6.78 -4.65 3.32
CA VAL A 90 5.69 -5.08 4.21
C VAL A 90 6.03 -6.39 4.93
N LEU A 91 6.55 -7.39 4.22
CA LEU A 91 6.89 -8.70 4.81
C LEU A 91 8.05 -8.63 5.79
N ARG A 92 8.99 -7.70 5.61
CA ARG A 92 10.06 -7.45 6.60
C ARG A 92 9.51 -6.90 7.92
N MET A 93 8.45 -6.07 7.86
CA MET A 93 7.79 -5.53 9.06
C MET A 93 6.80 -6.53 9.68
N VAL A 94 6.06 -7.26 8.86
CA VAL A 94 5.06 -8.25 9.29
C VAL A 94 5.30 -9.59 8.60
N PRO A 95 6.33 -10.38 9.05
CA PRO A 95 6.72 -11.62 8.36
C PRO A 95 5.62 -12.70 8.29
N SER A 96 4.62 -12.62 9.17
CA SER A 96 3.46 -13.52 9.19
C SER A 96 2.33 -13.10 8.26
N ALA A 97 2.45 -11.96 7.57
CA ALA A 97 1.44 -11.51 6.63
C ALA A 97 1.23 -12.52 5.50
N ARG A 98 -0.02 -12.68 5.07
CA ARG A 98 -0.34 -13.40 3.84
C ARG A 98 -0.27 -12.44 2.66
N VAL A 99 0.02 -12.99 1.49
CA VAL A 99 0.07 -12.20 0.26
C VAL A 99 -1.07 -12.64 -0.66
N GLY A 100 -1.94 -11.70 -1.00
CA GLY A 100 -2.88 -11.83 -2.10
C GLY A 100 -2.36 -11.04 -3.29
N HIS A 101 -2.87 -11.27 -4.48
CA HIS A 101 -2.48 -10.51 -5.68
C HIS A 101 -3.72 -10.13 -6.45
N ILE A 102 -3.78 -8.88 -6.91
CA ILE A 102 -4.82 -8.40 -7.80
C ILE A 102 -4.18 -7.75 -9.03
N GLY A 103 -4.54 -8.24 -10.22
CA GLY A 103 -4.12 -7.67 -11.49
C GLY A 103 -5.26 -6.92 -12.13
N LEU A 104 -5.00 -5.65 -12.45
CA LEU A 104 -5.94 -4.74 -13.08
C LEU A 104 -5.28 -4.15 -14.33
N TYR A 105 -6.05 -3.99 -15.38
CA TYR A 105 -5.69 -3.14 -16.52
C TYR A 105 -6.83 -2.15 -16.81
N ARG A 106 -6.51 -1.07 -17.46
CA ARG A 106 -7.54 -0.13 -17.94
C ARG A 106 -7.98 -0.59 -19.32
N ASP A 107 -9.27 -0.82 -19.46
CA ASP A 107 -9.87 -1.10 -20.76
C ASP A 107 -9.69 0.11 -21.69
N GLU A 108 -9.27 -0.13 -22.93
CA GLU A 108 -8.95 0.95 -23.87
C GLU A 108 -10.17 1.71 -24.37
N GLU A 109 -11.34 1.05 -24.42
CA GLU A 109 -12.59 1.65 -24.93
C GLU A 109 -13.37 2.32 -23.80
N THR A 110 -13.55 1.62 -22.66
CA THR A 110 -14.40 2.10 -21.56
C THR A 110 -13.62 2.93 -20.54
N LEU A 111 -12.27 2.84 -20.55
CA LEU A 111 -11.35 3.41 -19.55
C LEU A 111 -11.60 2.90 -18.12
N GLU A 112 -12.43 1.89 -17.95
CA GLU A 112 -12.72 1.28 -16.66
C GLU A 112 -11.66 0.23 -16.27
N PRO A 113 -11.37 0.06 -14.97
CA PRO A 113 -10.45 -0.94 -14.50
C PRO A 113 -11.05 -2.35 -14.62
N VAL A 114 -10.39 -3.21 -15.38
CA VAL A 114 -10.77 -4.61 -15.58
C VAL A 114 -9.82 -5.53 -14.80
N LYS A 115 -10.41 -6.46 -14.05
CA LYS A 115 -9.68 -7.48 -13.30
C LYS A 115 -9.31 -8.65 -14.22
N TYR A 116 -8.01 -8.85 -14.47
CA TYR A 116 -7.51 -10.01 -15.22
C TYR A 116 -6.91 -11.10 -14.34
N PHE A 117 -6.55 -10.79 -13.10
CA PHE A 117 -6.00 -11.75 -12.16
C PHE A 117 -6.43 -11.42 -10.73
N CYS A 118 -6.79 -12.44 -9.97
CA CYS A 118 -7.06 -12.31 -8.54
C CYS A 118 -6.78 -13.63 -7.83
N LYS A 119 -5.84 -13.61 -6.89
CA LYS A 119 -5.51 -14.77 -6.05
C LYS A 119 -5.38 -14.31 -4.61
N MET A 120 -6.30 -14.76 -3.76
CA MET A 120 -6.37 -14.35 -2.37
C MET A 120 -6.18 -15.53 -1.40
N PRO A 121 -5.69 -15.28 -0.17
CA PRO A 121 -5.77 -16.27 0.91
C PRO A 121 -7.22 -16.71 1.13
N LYS A 122 -7.43 -18.00 1.47
CA LYS A 122 -8.79 -18.56 1.67
C LYS A 122 -9.58 -17.84 2.77
N ASP A 123 -8.89 -17.31 3.77
CA ASP A 123 -9.43 -16.60 4.93
C ASP A 123 -9.30 -15.08 4.82
N VAL A 124 -9.23 -14.53 3.60
CA VAL A 124 -8.99 -13.10 3.34
C VAL A 124 -10.04 -12.20 4.02
N ALA A 125 -11.30 -12.62 4.06
CA ALA A 125 -12.38 -11.87 4.71
C ALA A 125 -12.19 -11.66 6.23
N GLU A 126 -11.36 -12.48 6.87
CA GLU A 126 -11.06 -12.41 8.29
C GLU A 126 -9.80 -11.60 8.61
N ARG A 127 -9.14 -11.02 7.59
CA ARG A 127 -7.84 -10.35 7.71
C ARG A 127 -7.97 -8.84 7.63
N ASP A 128 -7.06 -8.16 8.29
CA ASP A 128 -6.78 -6.75 8.05
C ASP A 128 -5.99 -6.65 6.73
N ILE A 129 -6.51 -5.90 5.77
CA ILE A 129 -6.00 -5.82 4.41
C ILE A 129 -5.21 -4.53 4.22
N LEU A 130 -3.98 -4.66 3.73
CA LEU A 130 -3.18 -3.56 3.23
C LEU A 130 -3.04 -3.70 1.71
N ILE A 131 -3.80 -2.90 0.96
CA ILE A 131 -3.63 -2.78 -0.48
C ILE A 131 -2.41 -1.89 -0.72
N VAL A 132 -1.52 -2.29 -1.61
CA VAL A 132 -0.29 -1.52 -1.89
C VAL A 132 -0.12 -1.26 -3.37
N ASP A 133 0.17 0.01 -3.70
CA ASP A 133 0.53 0.49 -5.02
C ASP A 133 1.49 1.67 -4.87
N PRO A 134 2.57 1.81 -5.67
CA PRO A 134 3.45 2.97 -5.56
C PRO A 134 2.76 4.31 -5.81
N MET A 135 1.76 4.35 -6.68
CA MET A 135 1.18 5.60 -7.17
C MET A 135 -0.34 5.62 -7.01
N LEU A 136 -0.85 6.68 -6.41
CA LEU A 136 -2.28 7.00 -6.41
C LEU A 136 -2.51 8.21 -7.33
N ASP A 137 -2.65 7.95 -8.61
CA ASP A 137 -2.86 8.95 -9.66
C ASP A 137 -4.34 9.37 -9.78
N THR A 138 -5.09 8.81 -10.72
CA THR A 138 -6.54 9.04 -10.91
C THR A 138 -7.41 8.28 -9.90
N GLY A 139 -6.84 7.38 -9.13
CA GLY A 139 -7.53 6.55 -8.14
C GLY A 139 -8.31 5.36 -8.72
N GLY A 140 -8.39 5.19 -10.03
CA GLY A 140 -9.20 4.15 -10.66
C GLY A 140 -8.85 2.72 -10.21
N SER A 141 -7.56 2.36 -10.29
CA SER A 141 -7.09 1.03 -9.86
C SER A 141 -7.26 0.80 -8.36
N ALA A 142 -7.00 1.82 -7.54
CA ALA A 142 -7.17 1.73 -6.10
C ALA A 142 -8.63 1.52 -5.71
N VAL A 143 -9.55 2.30 -6.28
CA VAL A 143 -11.00 2.16 -6.06
C VAL A 143 -11.48 0.77 -6.45
N ALA A 144 -11.10 0.28 -7.64
CA ALA A 144 -11.49 -1.05 -8.08
C ALA A 144 -10.93 -2.14 -7.15
N ALA A 145 -9.65 -2.06 -6.76
CA ALA A 145 -9.04 -3.02 -5.84
C ALA A 145 -9.74 -3.06 -4.48
N ILE A 146 -10.08 -1.90 -3.92
CA ILE A 146 -10.83 -1.79 -2.67
C ILE A 146 -12.21 -2.41 -2.83
N GLY A 147 -12.92 -2.10 -3.93
CA GLY A 147 -14.23 -2.67 -4.26
C GLY A 147 -14.18 -4.20 -4.28
N PHE A 148 -13.22 -4.78 -4.97
CA PHE A 148 -13.05 -6.24 -5.00
C PHE A 148 -12.73 -6.83 -3.62
N MET A 149 -11.95 -6.17 -2.77
CA MET A 149 -11.72 -6.67 -1.41
C MET A 149 -13.01 -6.63 -0.58
N LYS A 150 -13.86 -5.61 -0.75
CA LYS A 150 -15.18 -5.56 -0.11
C LYS A 150 -16.12 -6.68 -0.60
N GLU A 151 -16.08 -7.01 -1.89
CA GLU A 151 -16.81 -8.15 -2.45
C GLU A 151 -16.37 -9.50 -1.86
N TYR A 152 -15.07 -9.64 -1.53
CA TYR A 152 -14.54 -10.79 -0.78
C TYR A 152 -14.93 -10.81 0.71
N GLY A 153 -15.68 -9.79 1.17
CA GLY A 153 -16.15 -9.67 2.57
C GLY A 153 -15.13 -9.06 3.53
N CYS A 154 -14.05 -8.47 3.00
CA CYS A 154 -13.06 -7.78 3.83
C CYS A 154 -13.66 -6.51 4.43
N LYS A 155 -13.42 -6.27 5.72
CA LYS A 155 -13.99 -5.13 6.47
C LYS A 155 -12.96 -4.07 6.82
N ASN A 156 -11.76 -4.49 7.17
CA ASN A 156 -10.66 -3.60 7.57
C ASN A 156 -9.69 -3.50 6.41
N ILE A 157 -9.82 -2.43 5.61
CA ILE A 157 -9.01 -2.21 4.41
C ILE A 157 -8.28 -0.89 4.57
N LYS A 158 -6.99 -0.89 4.29
CA LYS A 158 -6.13 0.29 4.18
C LYS A 158 -5.46 0.30 2.82
N LEU A 159 -5.22 1.49 2.29
CA LEU A 159 -4.45 1.71 1.08
C LEU A 159 -3.10 2.35 1.45
N MET A 160 -2.01 1.83 0.91
CA MET A 160 -0.67 2.38 1.11
C MET A 160 -0.01 2.66 -0.24
N VAL A 161 0.45 3.89 -0.42
CA VAL A 161 1.08 4.37 -1.66
C VAL A 161 2.33 5.20 -1.35
N LEU A 162 3.29 5.29 -2.27
CA LEU A 162 4.47 6.14 -2.09
C LEU A 162 4.12 7.60 -2.35
N LEU A 163 3.42 7.86 -3.47
CA LEU A 163 2.97 9.19 -3.88
C LEU A 163 1.50 9.17 -4.25
N ALA A 164 0.82 10.27 -3.94
CA ALA A 164 -0.56 10.49 -4.32
C ALA A 164 -0.74 11.83 -5.05
N ALA A 165 -1.72 11.90 -5.94
CA ALA A 165 -2.29 13.14 -6.43
C ALA A 165 -3.57 13.46 -5.67
N PRO A 166 -3.93 14.75 -5.49
CA PRO A 166 -5.19 15.14 -4.86
C PRO A 166 -6.41 14.48 -5.49
N GLU A 167 -6.44 14.38 -6.82
CA GLU A 167 -7.52 13.78 -7.59
C GLU A 167 -7.76 12.31 -7.23
N GLY A 168 -6.67 11.54 -7.04
CA GLY A 168 -6.77 10.14 -6.64
C GLY A 168 -7.24 9.99 -5.20
N VAL A 169 -6.75 10.84 -4.31
CA VAL A 169 -7.17 10.87 -2.90
C VAL A 169 -8.66 11.18 -2.79
N GLU A 170 -9.13 12.23 -3.45
CA GLU A 170 -10.54 12.63 -3.46
C GLU A 170 -11.44 11.52 -3.99
N ARG A 171 -11.02 10.85 -5.07
CA ARG A 171 -11.78 9.74 -5.65
C ARG A 171 -11.90 8.56 -4.68
N VAL A 172 -10.81 8.14 -4.05
CA VAL A 172 -10.85 7.04 -3.08
C VAL A 172 -11.72 7.42 -1.87
N GLN A 173 -11.57 8.63 -1.32
CA GLN A 173 -12.36 9.09 -0.19
C GLN A 173 -13.85 9.22 -0.51
N LYS A 174 -14.20 9.58 -1.74
CA LYS A 174 -15.58 9.66 -2.20
C LYS A 174 -16.24 8.29 -2.35
N GLU A 175 -15.54 7.32 -2.99
CA GLU A 175 -16.09 6.01 -3.30
C GLU A 175 -15.93 5.01 -2.14
N HIS A 176 -14.90 5.20 -1.32
CA HIS A 176 -14.61 4.36 -0.16
C HIS A 176 -14.27 5.21 1.08
N PRO A 177 -15.25 5.96 1.62
CA PRO A 177 -15.04 6.89 2.72
C PRO A 177 -14.63 6.23 4.05
N ASP A 178 -14.63 4.93 4.12
CA ASP A 178 -14.26 4.09 5.27
C ASP A 178 -12.81 3.56 5.22
N VAL A 179 -12.05 3.89 4.15
CA VAL A 179 -10.69 3.37 3.92
C VAL A 179 -9.65 4.42 4.26
N ASP A 180 -8.72 4.08 5.16
CA ASP A 180 -7.56 4.91 5.45
C ASP A 180 -6.52 4.82 4.31
N ILE A 181 -5.96 5.98 3.93
CA ILE A 181 -4.91 6.10 2.93
C ILE A 181 -3.61 6.51 3.63
N TYR A 182 -2.56 5.72 3.48
CA TYR A 182 -1.22 6.03 3.96
C TYR A 182 -0.32 6.37 2.78
N CYS A 183 0.31 7.53 2.79
CA CYS A 183 1.21 7.93 1.71
C CYS A 183 2.47 8.64 2.21
N GLY A 184 3.54 8.57 1.42
CA GLY A 184 4.79 9.27 1.72
C GLY A 184 4.72 10.76 1.38
N ALA A 185 3.99 11.13 0.33
CA ALA A 185 3.71 12.52 -0.02
C ALA A 185 2.49 12.64 -0.92
N VAL A 186 1.84 13.80 -0.87
CA VAL A 186 0.83 14.22 -1.86
C VAL A 186 1.45 15.31 -2.73
N ASP A 187 1.48 15.06 -4.03
CA ASP A 187 2.02 15.98 -5.03
C ASP A 187 0.96 16.95 -5.53
N SER A 188 1.34 17.87 -6.44
CA SER A 188 0.49 19.04 -6.73
C SER A 188 -0.74 18.73 -7.58
N ARG A 189 -0.64 17.86 -8.57
CA ARG A 189 -1.70 17.55 -9.54
C ARG A 189 -1.33 16.40 -10.46
N LEU A 190 -2.26 16.01 -11.32
CA LEU A 190 -1.99 15.22 -12.52
C LEU A 190 -1.70 16.14 -13.73
N ASN A 191 -0.85 15.66 -14.66
CA ASN A 191 -0.72 16.30 -15.97
C ASN A 191 -1.78 15.77 -16.96
N GLU A 192 -1.77 16.26 -18.19
CA GLU A 192 -2.68 15.88 -19.27
C GLU A 192 -2.63 14.39 -19.66
N HIS A 193 -1.52 13.70 -19.32
CA HIS A 193 -1.34 12.27 -19.56
C HIS A 193 -1.65 11.40 -18.32
N GLY A 194 -2.14 12.02 -17.23
CA GLY A 194 -2.47 11.32 -15.98
C GLY A 194 -1.28 11.00 -15.08
N TYR A 195 -0.09 11.56 -15.35
CA TYR A 195 1.07 11.42 -14.46
C TYR A 195 1.03 12.43 -13.32
N ILE A 196 1.44 11.99 -12.14
CA ILE A 196 1.61 12.86 -10.96
C ILE A 196 2.74 13.86 -11.21
N VAL A 197 2.54 15.13 -10.83
CA VAL A 197 3.52 16.21 -10.97
C VAL A 197 3.84 16.81 -9.60
N PRO A 198 5.15 16.88 -9.20
CA PRO A 198 6.36 16.51 -9.93
C PRO A 198 6.53 14.99 -10.11
N GLY A 199 5.93 14.15 -9.27
CA GLY A 199 5.93 12.70 -9.41
C GLY A 199 7.30 12.03 -9.36
N LEU A 200 7.38 10.87 -9.97
CA LEU A 200 8.60 10.08 -10.14
C LEU A 200 8.63 9.31 -11.48
N GLY A 201 7.73 9.64 -12.41
CA GLY A 201 7.54 8.93 -13.67
C GLY A 201 6.71 7.65 -13.51
N ASP A 202 6.89 6.67 -14.40
CA ASP A 202 6.23 5.37 -14.31
C ASP A 202 6.96 4.47 -13.30
N ALA A 203 6.31 4.22 -12.16
CA ALA A 203 6.88 3.41 -11.09
C ALA A 203 7.11 1.96 -11.51
N GLY A 204 6.19 1.38 -12.30
CA GLY A 204 6.31 0.00 -12.78
C GLY A 204 7.52 -0.18 -13.68
N ASP A 205 7.69 0.70 -14.66
CA ASP A 205 8.84 0.64 -15.56
C ASP A 205 10.15 0.86 -14.80
N ARG A 206 10.18 1.78 -13.85
CA ARG A 206 11.38 2.04 -13.04
C ARG A 206 11.72 0.89 -12.08
N ILE A 207 10.71 0.21 -11.50
CA ILE A 207 10.91 -0.97 -10.64
C ILE A 207 11.42 -2.15 -11.45
N PHE A 208 10.89 -2.37 -12.67
CA PHE A 208 11.15 -3.59 -13.44
C PHE A 208 12.17 -3.39 -14.56
N GLY A 209 12.54 -2.15 -14.87
CA GLY A 209 13.48 -1.84 -15.96
C GLY A 209 12.91 -2.17 -17.33
N THR A 210 11.61 -1.86 -17.55
CA THR A 210 10.88 -2.22 -18.78
C THR A 210 10.85 -1.11 -19.83
N LYS A 211 11.54 0.00 -19.59
CA LYS A 211 11.85 1.06 -20.56
C LYS A 211 13.31 1.39 -20.56
#